data_3ab23fda28604bf09e6de59c7f066622
#
_entry.id   3ab23fda28604bf09e6de59c7f066622
#
_cell.length_a   1.000
_cell.length_b   1.000
_cell.length_c   1.000
_cell.angle_alpha   90.00
_cell.angle_beta   90.00
_cell.angle_gamma   90.00
#
_symmetry.space_group_name_H-M   'P 1'
#
loop_
_entity.id
_entity.type
_entity.pdbx_description
1 polymer ?
#
loop_
_entity_poly.entity_id
_entity_poly.type
_entity_poly.pdbx_seq_one_letter_code
_entity_poly.pdbx_strand_id
1 'polypeptide(L)'
;MKKQLIHHTPKRLFTFGCSFTGYNWGTWANVLAKELSPIEFYNCGRSGAGNHYIFNTLMQADELYDFTHEDLVIVQWTNVSREDRYTDRWVVPGNIYSQKEYDVDFIQKYFTEFGACLLYTS
;
A
#
# COMPACT_ATOMS: atom_id res chain seq x y z
N MET A 1 27.67 11.24 12.90
CA MET A 1 26.39 11.47 13.61
C MET A 1 25.24 11.30 12.62
N LYS A 2 24.33 10.34 12.89
CA LYS A 2 23.17 10.14 12.02
C LYS A 2 22.25 11.36 12.11
N LYS A 3 21.98 12.03 11.00
CA LYS A 3 20.93 13.05 10.93
C LYS A 3 19.59 12.38 11.21
N GLN A 4 18.91 12.82 12.24
CA GLN A 4 17.54 12.38 12.45
C GLN A 4 16.64 13.00 11.39
N LEU A 5 16.04 12.14 10.56
CA LEU A 5 15.05 12.56 9.59
C LEU A 5 13.69 12.86 10.24
N ILE A 6 13.51 12.43 11.47
CA ILE A 6 12.29 12.57 12.25
C ILE A 6 12.62 13.36 13.51
N HIS A 7 11.94 14.50 13.70
CA HIS A 7 12.19 15.41 14.83
C HIS A 7 11.78 14.84 16.19
N HIS A 8 10.93 13.82 16.21
CA HIS A 8 10.52 13.10 17.41
C HIS A 8 10.31 11.62 17.06
N THR A 9 10.48 10.76 18.04
CA THR A 9 10.23 9.34 17.85
C THR A 9 8.72 9.10 17.77
N PRO A 10 8.21 8.55 16.65
CA PRO A 10 6.80 8.23 16.55
C PRO A 10 6.43 7.12 17.54
N LYS A 11 5.17 7.11 17.97
CA LYS A 11 4.63 6.07 18.84
C LYS A 11 4.13 4.87 18.08
N ARG A 12 3.57 5.11 16.89
CA ARG A 12 3.03 4.05 16.02
C ARG A 12 3.55 4.22 14.62
N LEU A 13 3.82 3.09 13.97
CA LEU A 13 4.20 3.04 12.56
C LEU A 13 3.14 2.25 11.79
N PHE A 14 2.59 2.87 10.77
CA PHE A 14 1.67 2.24 9.83
C PHE A 14 2.29 2.21 8.44
N THR A 15 2.36 1.04 7.82
CA THR A 15 2.90 0.89 6.47
C THR A 15 1.87 0.26 5.54
N PHE A 16 1.77 0.80 4.33
CA PHE A 16 0.80 0.38 3.33
C PHE A 16 1.51 0.11 2.01
N GLY A 17 1.06 -0.88 1.28
CA GLY A 17 1.66 -1.25 0.01
C GLY A 17 1.28 -2.65 -0.43
N CYS A 18 2.03 -3.17 -1.40
CA CYS A 18 1.87 -4.53 -1.93
C CYS A 18 2.79 -5.52 -1.19
N SER A 19 3.19 -6.60 -1.88
CA SER A 19 4.10 -7.62 -1.34
C SER A 19 5.49 -7.08 -0.97
N PHE A 20 5.93 -5.98 -1.57
CA PHE A 20 7.18 -5.33 -1.17
C PHE A 20 7.09 -4.69 0.22
N THR A 21 5.90 -4.43 0.71
CA THR A 21 5.65 -3.89 2.04
C THR A 21 5.25 -4.98 3.04
N GLY A 22 4.33 -5.87 2.65
CA GLY A 22 3.86 -6.97 3.50
C GLY A 22 3.95 -8.32 2.80
N TYR A 23 4.80 -9.20 3.28
CA TYR A 23 5.01 -10.53 2.73
C TYR A 23 5.47 -11.52 3.80
N ASN A 24 5.69 -12.80 3.40
CA ASN A 24 6.10 -13.86 4.32
C ASN A 24 7.52 -13.70 4.88
N TRP A 25 8.35 -12.93 4.22
CA TRP A 25 9.69 -12.58 4.69
C TRP A 25 9.77 -11.10 5.09
N GLY A 26 10.89 -10.72 5.71
CA GLY A 26 11.11 -9.32 6.10
C GLY A 26 11.18 -8.39 4.90
N THR A 27 10.40 -7.31 4.98
CA THR A 27 10.39 -6.25 3.97
C THR A 27 11.03 -4.99 4.54
N TRP A 28 11.10 -3.92 3.73
CA TRP A 28 11.59 -2.61 4.20
C TRP A 28 10.83 -2.12 5.43
N ALA A 29 9.52 -2.41 5.50
CA ALA A 29 8.68 -2.00 6.62
C ALA A 29 9.11 -2.66 7.93
N ASN A 30 9.44 -3.94 7.88
CA ASN A 30 9.96 -4.67 9.04
C ASN A 30 11.32 -4.13 9.50
N VAL A 31 12.20 -3.81 8.55
CA VAL A 31 13.50 -3.21 8.86
C VAL A 31 13.33 -1.86 9.54
N LEU A 32 12.44 -1.02 9.00
CA LEU A 32 12.17 0.29 9.58
C LEU A 32 11.59 0.17 10.99
N ALA A 33 10.62 -0.73 11.19
CA ALA A 33 10.03 -0.96 12.51
C ALA A 33 11.10 -1.38 13.53
N LYS A 34 12.04 -2.22 13.13
CA LYS A 34 13.15 -2.62 13.98
C LYS A 34 14.07 -1.45 14.35
N GLU A 35 14.39 -0.60 13.37
CA GLU A 35 15.21 0.59 13.59
C GLU A 35 14.54 1.62 14.51
N LEU A 36 13.21 1.70 14.49
CA LEU A 36 12.44 2.62 15.33
C LEU A 36 12.02 1.99 16.68
N SER A 37 12.42 0.75 16.93
CA SER A 37 12.05 0.02 18.16
C SER A 37 12.50 0.76 19.43
N PRO A 38 11.70 0.78 20.51
CA PRO A 38 10.37 0.17 20.61
C PRO A 38 9.28 1.04 19.94
N ILE A 39 8.50 0.44 19.07
CA ILE A 39 7.40 1.12 18.39
C ILE A 39 6.24 0.14 18.19
N GLU A 40 5.02 0.63 18.27
CA GLU A 40 3.84 -0.13 17.90
C GLU A 40 3.74 -0.13 16.36
N PHE A 41 3.77 -1.30 15.76
CA PHE A 41 3.89 -1.45 14.31
C PHE A 41 2.70 -2.19 13.69
N TYR A 42 2.11 -1.57 12.66
CA TYR A 42 1.02 -2.12 11.87
C TYR A 42 1.43 -2.17 10.41
N ASN A 43 1.70 -3.37 9.92
CA ASN A 43 1.98 -3.57 8.49
C ASN A 43 0.69 -3.93 7.77
N CYS A 44 0.18 -3.00 6.98
CA CYS A 44 -1.05 -3.15 6.21
C CYS A 44 -0.77 -3.48 4.73
N GLY A 45 0.45 -3.88 4.41
CA GLY A 45 0.81 -4.35 3.08
C GLY A 45 0.13 -5.68 2.75
N ARG A 46 -0.22 -5.87 1.49
CA ARG A 46 -0.84 -7.10 1.02
C ARG A 46 -0.31 -7.49 -0.35
N SER A 47 0.09 -8.74 -0.50
CA SER A 47 0.54 -9.28 -1.78
C SER A 47 -0.54 -9.13 -2.86
N GLY A 48 -0.14 -8.66 -4.03
CA GLY A 48 -1.05 -8.44 -5.14
C GLY A 48 -1.83 -7.13 -5.10
N ALA A 49 -1.76 -6.38 -4.00
CA ALA A 49 -2.52 -5.14 -3.85
C ALA A 49 -2.22 -4.13 -4.96
N GLY A 50 -3.27 -3.55 -5.50
CA GLY A 50 -3.21 -2.38 -6.35
C GLY A 50 -3.48 -1.10 -5.56
N ASN A 51 -3.44 0.04 -6.23
CA ASN A 51 -3.55 1.33 -5.55
C ASN A 51 -4.94 1.59 -4.96
N HIS A 52 -6.00 1.03 -5.53
CA HIS A 52 -7.35 1.11 -4.95
C HIS A 52 -7.40 0.43 -3.58
N TYR A 53 -6.86 -0.78 -3.48
CA TYR A 53 -6.80 -1.48 -2.21
C TYR A 53 -5.96 -0.72 -1.19
N ILE A 54 -4.79 -0.24 -1.60
CA ILE A 54 -3.88 0.52 -0.73
C ILE A 54 -4.58 1.76 -0.19
N PHE A 55 -5.24 2.54 -1.04
CA PHE A 55 -5.98 3.74 -0.62
C PHE A 55 -7.10 3.41 0.36
N ASN A 56 -7.92 2.42 0.06
CA ASN A 56 -9.03 2.04 0.93
C ASN A 56 -8.55 1.50 2.28
N THR A 57 -7.46 0.74 2.29
CA THR A 57 -6.87 0.23 3.53
C THR A 57 -6.32 1.37 4.38
N LEU A 58 -5.70 2.37 3.74
CA LEU A 58 -5.24 3.58 4.43
C LEU A 58 -6.42 4.32 5.10
N MET A 59 -7.50 4.52 4.37
CA MET A 59 -8.70 5.20 4.90
C MET A 59 -9.33 4.42 6.04
N GLN A 60 -9.43 3.09 5.93
CA GLN A 60 -9.94 2.24 7.00
C GLN A 60 -9.06 2.30 8.24
N ALA A 61 -7.75 2.30 8.06
CA ALA A 61 -6.82 2.39 9.19
C ALA A 61 -6.96 3.71 9.92
N ASP A 62 -7.11 4.82 9.20
CA ASP A 62 -7.37 6.12 9.81
C ASP A 62 -8.67 6.12 10.61
N GLU A 63 -9.73 5.54 10.06
CA GLU A 63 -11.02 5.44 10.75
C GLU A 63 -10.93 4.59 12.02
N LEU A 64 -10.21 3.47 11.96
CA LEU A 64 -10.08 2.55 13.10
C LEU A 64 -9.11 3.04 14.19
N TYR A 65 -8.02 3.65 13.79
CA TYR A 65 -6.92 3.99 14.72
C TYR A 65 -6.80 5.49 15.01
N ASP A 66 -7.50 6.31 14.27
CA ASP A 66 -7.51 7.77 14.44
C ASP A 66 -6.08 8.34 14.43
N PHE A 67 -5.49 8.47 13.25
CA PHE A 67 -4.11 8.92 13.09
C PHE A 67 -3.88 10.27 13.76
N THR A 68 -2.74 10.38 14.42
CA THR A 68 -2.33 11.60 15.11
C THR A 68 -0.93 12.03 14.63
N HIS A 69 -0.50 13.21 15.06
CA HIS A 69 0.85 13.71 14.77
C HIS A 69 1.97 12.85 15.40
N GLU A 70 1.63 11.93 16.30
CA GLU A 70 2.59 10.99 16.88
C GLU A 70 2.76 9.72 16.06
N ASP A 71 1.97 9.56 15.00
CA ASP A 71 2.02 8.42 14.12
C ASP A 71 2.91 8.71 12.91
N LEU A 72 3.65 7.70 12.48
CA LEU A 72 4.34 7.70 11.20
C LEU A 72 3.57 6.81 10.24
N VAL A 73 3.08 7.40 9.16
CA VAL A 73 2.30 6.71 8.14
C VAL A 73 3.08 6.74 6.83
N ILE A 74 3.42 5.59 6.31
CA ILE A 74 4.17 5.46 5.05
C ILE A 74 3.39 4.62 4.08
N VAL A 75 3.16 5.17 2.89
CA VAL A 75 2.41 4.52 1.82
C VAL A 75 3.34 4.29 0.64
N GLN A 76 3.52 3.04 0.26
CA GLN A 76 4.23 2.68 -0.96
C GLN A 76 3.20 2.33 -2.03
N TRP A 77 2.99 3.25 -2.96
CA TRP A 77 2.14 3.00 -4.10
C TRP A 77 2.75 1.95 -5.03
N THR A 78 1.91 1.26 -5.74
CA THR A 78 2.33 0.20 -6.66
C THR A 78 2.02 0.57 -8.11
N ASN A 79 2.30 -0.36 -9.01
CA ASN A 79 2.11 -0.17 -10.43
C ASN A 79 0.62 0.01 -10.76
N VAL A 80 0.32 0.95 -11.65
CA VAL A 80 -1.03 1.25 -12.13
C VAL A 80 -1.66 0.10 -12.94
N SER A 81 -0.87 -0.89 -13.35
CA SER A 81 -1.35 -2.08 -14.07
C SER A 81 -2.08 -3.09 -13.18
N ARG A 82 -2.16 -2.85 -11.89
CA ARG A 82 -2.86 -3.74 -10.96
C ARG A 82 -4.31 -3.35 -10.82
N GLU A 83 -5.18 -4.36 -10.77
CA GLU A 83 -6.61 -4.18 -10.57
C GLU A 83 -7.03 -4.75 -9.22
N ASP A 84 -7.85 -4.01 -8.51
CA ASP A 84 -8.50 -4.46 -7.28
C ASP A 84 -10.00 -4.43 -7.47
N ARG A 85 -10.68 -5.43 -6.93
CA ARG A 85 -12.14 -5.52 -6.95
C ARG A 85 -12.68 -5.73 -5.55
N TYR A 86 -13.76 -5.07 -5.26
CA TYR A 86 -14.52 -5.31 -4.04
C TYR A 86 -15.94 -5.76 -4.40
N THR A 87 -16.31 -6.95 -3.92
CA THR A 87 -17.68 -7.48 -4.04
C THR A 87 -18.25 -7.66 -2.63
N ASP A 88 -18.08 -8.82 -2.04
CA ASP A 88 -18.31 -9.08 -0.62
C ASP A 88 -17.00 -8.98 0.18
N ARG A 89 -15.89 -8.98 -0.51
CA ARG A 89 -14.52 -8.86 0.03
C ARG A 89 -13.60 -8.30 -1.03
N TRP A 90 -12.41 -7.89 -0.61
CA TRP A 90 -11.36 -7.48 -1.54
C TRP A 90 -10.77 -8.69 -2.27
N VAL A 91 -10.70 -8.56 -3.58
CA VAL A 91 -9.97 -9.47 -4.47
C VAL A 91 -8.86 -8.66 -5.12
N VAL A 92 -7.61 -9.06 -4.90
CA VAL A 92 -6.43 -8.34 -5.37
C VAL A 92 -5.59 -9.27 -6.26
N PRO A 93 -6.01 -9.50 -7.51
CA PRO A 93 -5.34 -10.45 -8.40
C PRO A 93 -3.92 -10.00 -8.81
N GLY A 94 -3.57 -8.76 -8.62
CA GLY A 94 -2.28 -8.23 -8.99
C GLY A 94 -2.25 -7.64 -10.39
N ASN A 95 -1.15 -7.85 -11.09
CA ASN A 95 -0.93 -7.25 -12.40
C ASN A 95 -1.86 -7.86 -13.46
N ILE A 96 -2.60 -7.01 -14.19
CA ILE A 96 -3.56 -7.44 -15.21
C ILE A 96 -2.91 -8.19 -16.38
N TYR A 97 -1.64 -7.96 -16.65
CA TYR A 97 -0.92 -8.69 -17.69
C TYR A 97 -0.72 -10.16 -17.40
N SER A 98 -0.65 -10.51 -16.12
CA SER A 98 -0.36 -11.87 -15.67
C SER A 98 -1.60 -12.72 -15.50
N GLN A 99 -2.79 -12.13 -15.64
CA GLN A 99 -4.05 -12.81 -15.40
C GLN A 99 -4.71 -13.21 -16.72
N LYS A 100 -4.99 -14.49 -16.87
CA LYS A 100 -5.68 -15.02 -18.06
C LYS A 100 -7.12 -14.51 -18.21
N GLU A 101 -7.67 -13.96 -17.14
CA GLU A 101 -9.04 -13.46 -17.07
C GLU A 101 -9.22 -12.15 -17.83
N TYR A 102 -8.13 -11.45 -18.13
CA TYR A 102 -8.16 -10.15 -18.78
C TYR A 102 -7.72 -10.28 -20.24
N ASP A 103 -8.60 -9.93 -21.17
CA ASP A 103 -8.28 -9.88 -22.57
C ASP A 103 -7.53 -8.59 -22.95
N VAL A 104 -7.06 -8.53 -24.20
CA VAL A 104 -6.29 -7.39 -24.70
C VAL A 104 -7.12 -6.11 -24.69
N ASP A 105 -8.42 -6.18 -25.01
CA ASP A 105 -9.30 -5.02 -25.01
C ASP A 105 -9.48 -4.45 -23.61
N PHE A 106 -9.66 -5.31 -22.62
CA PHE A 106 -9.73 -4.89 -21.21
C PHE A 106 -8.43 -4.22 -20.78
N ILE A 107 -7.28 -4.82 -21.08
CA ILE A 107 -5.97 -4.28 -20.70
C ILE A 107 -5.77 -2.89 -21.30
N GLN A 108 -6.07 -2.72 -22.58
CA GLN A 108 -5.94 -1.44 -23.27
C GLN A 108 -6.86 -0.39 -22.65
N LYS A 109 -8.10 -0.73 -22.40
CA LYS A 109 -9.08 0.15 -21.77
C LYS A 109 -8.66 0.55 -20.35
N TYR A 110 -8.17 -0.39 -19.58
CA TYR A 110 -7.69 -0.13 -18.22
C TYR A 110 -6.58 0.92 -18.21
N PHE A 111 -5.59 0.78 -19.11
CA PHE A 111 -4.51 1.77 -19.21
C PHE A 111 -4.98 3.12 -19.68
N THR A 112 -5.89 3.16 -20.63
CA THR A 112 -6.37 4.41 -21.23
C THR A 112 -7.25 5.18 -20.24
N GLU A 113 -8.18 4.51 -19.56
CA GLU A 113 -9.19 5.17 -18.74
C GLU A 113 -8.80 5.24 -17.25
N PHE A 114 -8.25 4.17 -16.69
CA PHE A 114 -7.95 4.09 -15.26
C PHE A 114 -6.50 4.42 -14.93
N GLY A 115 -5.55 3.94 -15.73
CA GLY A 115 -4.14 4.21 -15.49
C GLY A 115 -3.80 5.69 -15.59
N ALA A 116 -4.33 6.37 -16.58
CA ALA A 116 -4.15 7.81 -16.74
C ALA A 116 -4.74 8.58 -15.57
N CYS A 117 -5.93 8.20 -15.11
CA CYS A 117 -6.58 8.83 -13.95
C CYS A 117 -5.72 8.71 -12.69
N LEU A 118 -5.17 7.52 -12.42
CA LEU A 118 -4.31 7.30 -11.26
C LEU A 118 -3.02 8.12 -11.33
N LEU A 119 -2.45 8.29 -12.52
CA LEU A 119 -1.25 9.10 -12.70
C LEU A 119 -1.48 10.58 -12.45
N TYR A 120 -2.65 11.10 -12.81
CA TYR A 120 -2.99 12.50 -12.61
C TYR A 120 -3.45 12.83 -11.18
N THR A 121 -3.91 11.85 -10.42
CA THR A 121 -4.40 12.06 -9.05
C THR A 121 -3.35 11.76 -7.98
N SER A 122 -2.30 11.11 -8.36
CA SER A 122 -1.17 10.85 -7.46
C SER A 122 -0.13 11.95 -7.59
#